data_ecd966a27f176efce61a68732ba623ea
#
_entry.id   ecd966a27f176efce61a68732ba623ea
#
_cell.length_a   1.000
_cell.length_b   1.000
_cell.length_c   1.000
_cell.angle_alpha   90.00
_cell.angle_beta   90.00
_cell.angle_gamma   90.00
#
_symmetry.space_group_name_H-M   'P 1'
#
loop_
_entity.id
_entity.type
_entity.pdbx_description
1 polymer ?
#
loop_
_entity_poly.entity_id
_entity_poly.type
_entity_poly.pdbx_seq_one_letter_code
_entity_poly.pdbx_strand_id
1 'polypeptide(L)'
;MVTKEITICGKQITLAYCYATEISYKILSDEDIIGFSQEIVEKIQHEQMPDIKKTIFLILASMQSYYESKGEQCPITDKELMYECTPMEIGKALGTVIALRSEFYHVPSDEPKDKPADGKEEKND
;
A
#
# COMPACT_ATOMS: atom_id res chain seq x y z
N MET A 1 10.12 -5.21 6.42
CA MET A 1 8.86 -5.34 5.62
C MET A 1 7.68 -5.29 6.56
N VAL A 2 6.74 -4.42 6.27
CA VAL A 2 5.48 -4.38 7.03
C VAL A 2 4.41 -5.03 6.17
N THR A 3 3.45 -5.72 6.81
CA THR A 3 2.45 -6.51 6.10
C THR A 3 1.07 -6.34 6.70
N LYS A 4 0.04 -6.65 5.91
CA LYS A 4 -1.34 -6.65 6.36
C LYS A 4 -2.15 -7.63 5.50
N GLU A 5 -2.96 -8.46 6.16
CA GLU A 5 -3.88 -9.34 5.45
C GLU A 5 -5.18 -8.63 5.16
N ILE A 6 -5.69 -8.81 3.95
CA ILE A 6 -7.01 -8.32 3.57
C ILE A 6 -7.72 -9.38 2.73
N THR A 7 -9.02 -9.21 2.56
CA THR A 7 -9.80 -10.07 1.68
C THR A 7 -10.31 -9.23 0.52
N ILE A 8 -9.94 -9.60 -0.69
CA ILE A 8 -10.47 -8.97 -1.92
C ILE A 8 -10.71 -10.06 -2.95
N CYS A 9 -11.68 -9.83 -3.82
CA CYS A 9 -12.05 -10.79 -4.88
C CYS A 9 -12.30 -12.18 -4.29
N GLY A 10 -12.87 -12.25 -3.08
CA GLY A 10 -13.17 -13.51 -2.43
C GLY A 10 -11.97 -14.28 -1.93
N LYS A 11 -10.78 -13.68 -1.95
CA LYS A 11 -9.56 -14.35 -1.53
C LYS A 11 -8.85 -13.56 -0.44
N GLN A 12 -8.24 -14.28 0.48
CA GLN A 12 -7.43 -13.66 1.53
C GLN A 12 -6.00 -13.53 1.00
N ILE A 13 -5.48 -12.31 1.03
CA ILE A 13 -4.13 -12.03 0.54
C ILE A 13 -3.38 -11.20 1.57
N THR A 14 -2.06 -11.20 1.44
CA THR A 14 -1.20 -10.38 2.27
C THR A 14 -0.56 -9.31 1.39
N LEU A 15 -0.70 -8.07 1.80
CA LEU A 15 -0.02 -6.94 1.18
C LEU A 15 1.20 -6.59 2.02
N ALA A 16 2.25 -6.14 1.36
CA ALA A 16 3.50 -5.81 2.03
C ALA A 16 4.05 -4.49 1.51
N TYR A 17 4.85 -3.85 2.34
CA TYR A 17 5.59 -2.69 1.87
C TYR A 17 7.04 -2.80 2.34
N CYS A 18 7.94 -2.65 1.39
CA CYS A 18 9.38 -2.66 1.59
C CYS A 18 10.00 -2.06 0.34
N TYR A 19 11.32 -2.02 0.28
CA TYR A 19 11.98 -1.47 -0.90
C TYR A 19 11.67 -2.27 -2.15
N ALA A 20 11.47 -3.60 -2.01
CA ALA A 20 11.10 -4.43 -3.16
C ALA A 20 9.76 -3.98 -3.76
N THR A 21 8.83 -3.50 -2.92
CA THR A 21 7.56 -2.98 -3.41
C THR A 21 7.79 -1.76 -4.31
N GLU A 22 8.67 -0.88 -3.89
CA GLU A 22 8.97 0.33 -4.66
C GLU A 22 9.66 0.00 -5.98
N ILE A 23 10.58 -0.95 -5.94
CA ILE A 23 11.28 -1.39 -7.14
C ILE A 23 10.29 -2.05 -8.12
N SER A 24 9.42 -2.92 -7.61
CA SER A 24 8.42 -3.57 -8.45
C SER A 24 7.46 -2.56 -9.07
N TYR A 25 7.03 -1.57 -8.29
CA TYR A 25 6.15 -0.54 -8.83
C TYR A 25 6.84 0.21 -9.97
N LYS A 26 8.12 0.54 -9.80
CA LYS A 26 8.84 1.26 -10.86
C LYS A 26 8.95 0.40 -12.11
N ILE A 27 9.20 -0.89 -11.97
CA ILE A 27 9.26 -1.79 -13.12
C ILE A 27 7.93 -1.84 -13.84
N LEU A 28 6.83 -1.96 -13.09
CA LEU A 28 5.49 -2.09 -13.67
C LEU A 28 5.02 -0.79 -14.31
N SER A 29 5.27 0.36 -13.66
CA SER A 29 4.68 1.63 -14.05
C SER A 29 5.65 2.55 -14.80
N ASP A 30 6.94 2.25 -14.74
CA ASP A 30 8.00 3.12 -15.27
C ASP A 30 7.99 4.49 -14.60
N GLU A 31 7.64 4.51 -13.32
CA GLU A 31 7.49 5.76 -12.57
C GLU A 31 7.89 5.51 -11.11
N ASP A 32 8.53 6.50 -10.48
CA ASP A 32 8.85 6.39 -9.06
C ASP A 32 7.60 6.51 -8.23
N ILE A 33 7.56 5.77 -7.12
CA ILE A 33 6.40 5.76 -6.23
C ILE A 33 6.12 7.15 -5.65
N ILE A 34 7.15 8.00 -5.53
CA ILE A 34 6.96 9.33 -4.94
C ILE A 34 5.97 10.16 -5.75
N GLY A 35 6.09 10.12 -7.09
CA GLY A 35 5.17 10.85 -7.96
C GLY A 35 3.74 10.39 -7.77
N PHE A 36 3.54 9.07 -7.72
CA PHE A 36 2.18 8.55 -7.54
C PHE A 36 1.65 8.85 -6.13
N SER A 37 2.51 8.82 -5.13
CA SER A 37 2.09 9.17 -3.77
C SER A 37 1.56 10.59 -3.70
N GLN A 38 2.22 11.51 -4.39
CA GLN A 38 1.77 12.90 -4.44
C GLN A 38 0.45 13.02 -5.19
N GLU A 39 0.29 12.28 -6.27
CA GLU A 39 -0.95 12.26 -7.03
C GLU A 39 -2.11 11.74 -6.15
N ILE A 40 -1.87 10.68 -5.38
CA ILE A 40 -2.91 10.11 -4.52
C ILE A 40 -3.39 11.15 -3.52
N VAL A 41 -2.46 11.83 -2.85
CA VAL A 41 -2.82 12.83 -1.85
C VAL A 41 -3.65 13.94 -2.50
N GLU A 42 -3.21 14.43 -3.65
CA GLU A 42 -3.91 15.52 -4.33
C GLU A 42 -5.30 15.10 -4.77
N LYS A 43 -5.42 13.91 -5.37
CA LYS A 43 -6.71 13.44 -5.85
C LYS A 43 -7.69 13.22 -4.70
N ILE A 44 -7.22 12.65 -3.60
CA ILE A 44 -8.08 12.41 -2.44
C ILE A 44 -8.58 13.74 -1.85
N GLN A 45 -7.71 14.75 -1.80
CA GLN A 45 -8.12 16.06 -1.28
C GLN A 45 -9.21 16.69 -2.13
N HIS A 46 -9.27 16.37 -3.42
CA HIS A 46 -10.29 16.89 -4.33
C HIS A 46 -11.41 15.86 -4.57
N GLU A 47 -11.48 14.83 -3.73
CA GLU A 47 -12.50 13.77 -3.83
C GLU A 47 -12.51 13.12 -5.20
N GLN A 48 -11.33 12.94 -5.78
CA GLN A 48 -11.16 12.30 -7.07
C GLN A 48 -10.44 10.96 -6.89
N MET A 49 -10.69 10.05 -7.83
CA MET A 49 -9.99 8.76 -7.81
C MET A 49 -8.60 8.90 -8.40
N PRO A 50 -7.59 8.26 -7.78
CA PRO A 50 -6.28 8.20 -8.41
C PRO A 50 -6.32 7.40 -9.70
N ASP A 51 -5.27 7.54 -10.53
CA ASP A 51 -5.18 6.80 -11.77
C ASP A 51 -5.32 5.30 -11.50
N ILE A 52 -6.26 4.65 -12.21
CA ILE A 52 -6.57 3.26 -11.95
C ILE A 52 -5.43 2.32 -12.34
N LYS A 53 -4.75 2.62 -13.45
CA LYS A 53 -3.66 1.77 -13.90
C LYS A 53 -2.52 1.78 -12.89
N LYS A 54 -2.15 2.96 -12.41
CA LYS A 54 -1.10 3.07 -11.39
C LYS A 54 -1.53 2.43 -10.08
N THR A 55 -2.80 2.55 -9.73
CA THR A 55 -3.34 1.91 -8.53
C THR A 55 -3.19 0.40 -8.62
N ILE A 56 -3.56 -0.19 -9.74
CA ILE A 56 -3.43 -1.62 -9.95
C ILE A 56 -1.96 -2.04 -9.85
N PHE A 57 -1.05 -1.28 -10.47
CA PHE A 57 0.37 -1.61 -10.40
C PHE A 57 0.91 -1.56 -8.98
N LEU A 58 0.47 -0.58 -8.18
CA LEU A 58 0.93 -0.48 -6.80
C LEU A 58 0.43 -1.66 -5.96
N ILE A 59 -0.84 -2.04 -6.15
CA ILE A 59 -1.39 -3.19 -5.43
C ILE A 59 -0.64 -4.46 -5.84
N LEU A 60 -0.38 -4.64 -7.14
CA LEU A 60 0.39 -5.79 -7.61
C LEU A 60 1.79 -5.81 -7.00
N ALA A 61 2.47 -4.66 -6.98
CA ALA A 61 3.81 -4.57 -6.42
C ALA A 61 3.81 -4.97 -4.95
N SER A 62 2.78 -4.54 -4.23
CA SER A 62 2.64 -4.87 -2.80
C SER A 62 2.43 -6.37 -2.60
N MET A 63 1.57 -7.00 -3.41
CA MET A 63 1.35 -8.43 -3.33
C MET A 63 2.60 -9.21 -3.72
N GLN A 64 3.18 -8.86 -4.85
CA GLN A 64 4.34 -9.58 -5.37
C GLN A 64 5.51 -9.57 -4.40
N SER A 65 5.77 -8.42 -3.78
CA SER A 65 6.90 -8.33 -2.87
C SER A 65 6.74 -9.27 -1.68
N TYR A 66 5.51 -9.47 -1.20
CA TYR A 66 5.28 -10.41 -0.12
C TYR A 66 5.47 -11.85 -0.57
N TYR A 67 4.75 -12.26 -1.62
CA TYR A 67 4.73 -13.66 -2.02
C TYR A 67 6.08 -14.10 -2.59
N GLU A 68 6.78 -13.22 -3.30
CA GLU A 68 8.11 -13.53 -3.77
C GLU A 68 9.07 -13.72 -2.61
N SER A 69 8.94 -12.93 -1.55
CA SER A 69 9.81 -13.07 -0.39
C SER A 69 9.61 -14.40 0.32
N LYS A 70 8.42 -15.01 0.15
CA LYS A 70 8.10 -16.30 0.75
C LYS A 70 8.33 -17.45 -0.21
N GLY A 71 8.66 -17.18 -1.47
CA GLY A 71 8.78 -18.23 -2.46
C GLY A 71 7.45 -18.85 -2.82
N GLU A 72 6.36 -18.10 -2.68
CA GLU A 72 5.00 -18.57 -2.92
C GLU A 72 4.39 -17.83 -4.08
N GLN A 73 3.40 -18.47 -4.71
CA GLN A 73 2.67 -17.85 -5.79
C GLN A 73 1.56 -16.97 -5.22
N CYS A 74 1.41 -15.77 -5.80
CA CYS A 74 0.36 -14.86 -5.36
C CYS A 74 -1.01 -15.45 -5.71
N PRO A 75 -1.96 -15.44 -4.76
CA PRO A 75 -3.30 -16.01 -5.02
C PRO A 75 -4.15 -15.22 -5.99
N ILE A 76 -3.82 -13.96 -6.26
CA ILE A 76 -4.58 -13.11 -7.17
C ILE A 76 -3.66 -12.67 -8.29
N THR A 77 -4.16 -12.75 -9.53
CA THR A 77 -3.41 -12.32 -10.70
C THR A 77 -3.77 -10.88 -11.05
N ASP A 78 -2.95 -10.27 -11.90
CA ASP A 78 -3.23 -8.94 -12.41
C ASP A 78 -4.57 -8.90 -13.15
N LYS A 79 -4.91 -9.97 -13.87
CA LYS A 79 -6.18 -10.04 -14.58
C LYS A 79 -7.35 -10.06 -13.61
N GLU A 80 -7.24 -10.79 -12.50
CA GLU A 80 -8.30 -10.81 -11.51
C GLU A 80 -8.51 -9.42 -10.91
N LEU A 81 -7.43 -8.69 -10.64
CA LEU A 81 -7.56 -7.33 -10.15
C LEU A 81 -8.29 -6.43 -11.15
N MET A 82 -7.94 -6.57 -12.43
CA MET A 82 -8.49 -5.69 -13.45
C MET A 82 -9.92 -6.03 -13.85
N TYR A 83 -10.28 -7.30 -13.83
CA TYR A 83 -11.58 -7.73 -14.38
C TYR A 83 -12.61 -8.12 -13.34
N GLU A 84 -12.20 -8.48 -12.12
CA GLU A 84 -13.13 -9.07 -11.17
C GLU A 84 -13.26 -8.30 -9.86
N CYS A 85 -12.28 -7.48 -9.48
CA CYS A 85 -12.37 -6.74 -8.24
C CYS A 85 -13.27 -5.51 -8.40
N THR A 86 -14.05 -5.22 -7.37
CA THR A 86 -14.92 -4.05 -7.36
C THR A 86 -14.13 -2.80 -7.02
N PRO A 87 -14.67 -1.62 -7.36
CA PRO A 87 -14.01 -0.37 -6.96
C PRO A 87 -13.79 -0.26 -5.47
N MET A 88 -14.73 -0.76 -4.65
CA MET A 88 -14.57 -0.72 -3.20
C MET A 88 -13.38 -1.59 -2.76
N GLU A 89 -13.23 -2.76 -3.36
CA GLU A 89 -12.12 -3.65 -3.04
C GLU A 89 -10.78 -3.04 -3.45
N ILE A 90 -10.73 -2.45 -4.63
CA ILE A 90 -9.52 -1.77 -5.11
C ILE A 90 -9.17 -0.60 -4.19
N GLY A 91 -10.17 0.19 -3.79
CA GLY A 91 -9.94 1.30 -2.88
C GLY A 91 -9.43 0.85 -1.53
N LYS A 92 -9.99 -0.25 -1.01
CA LYS A 92 -9.54 -0.82 0.25
C LYS A 92 -8.08 -1.27 0.16
N ALA A 93 -7.74 -1.95 -0.93
CA ALA A 93 -6.36 -2.42 -1.12
C ALA A 93 -5.40 -1.24 -1.23
N LEU A 94 -5.76 -0.21 -2.00
CA LEU A 94 -4.91 0.97 -2.13
C LEU A 94 -4.71 1.65 -0.78
N GLY A 95 -5.78 1.84 -0.02
CA GLY A 95 -5.68 2.45 1.30
C GLY A 95 -4.77 1.66 2.23
N THR A 96 -4.84 0.33 2.14
CA THR A 96 -3.98 -0.53 2.94
C THR A 96 -2.52 -0.36 2.56
N VAL A 97 -2.20 -0.32 1.26
CA VAL A 97 -0.81 -0.15 0.81
C VAL A 97 -0.27 1.21 1.25
N ILE A 98 -1.10 2.25 1.16
CA ILE A 98 -0.68 3.59 1.60
C ILE A 98 -0.38 3.59 3.10
N ALA A 99 -1.23 2.94 3.89
CA ALA A 99 -1.00 2.84 5.33
C ALA A 99 0.28 2.07 5.62
N LEU A 100 0.53 0.99 4.88
CA LEU A 100 1.76 0.22 5.05
C LEU A 100 2.99 1.04 4.68
N ARG A 101 2.89 1.86 3.63
CA ARG A 101 4.00 2.73 3.26
C ARG A 101 4.31 3.72 4.36
N SER A 102 3.29 4.33 4.95
CA SER A 102 3.49 5.24 6.06
C SER A 102 4.17 4.54 7.23
N GLU A 103 3.72 3.32 7.52
CA GLU A 103 4.29 2.55 8.61
C GLU A 103 5.74 2.17 8.32
N PHE A 104 6.04 1.81 7.07
CA PHE A 104 7.39 1.42 6.68
C PHE A 104 8.38 2.56 6.85
N TYR A 105 7.96 3.78 6.53
CA TYR A 105 8.83 4.94 6.64
C TYR A 105 8.76 5.64 8.00
N HIS A 106 7.89 5.14 8.87
CA HIS A 106 7.79 5.73 10.19
C HIS A 106 9.05 5.43 10.99
N VAL A 107 9.71 6.48 11.44
CA VAL A 107 10.84 6.30 12.33
C VAL A 107 10.24 6.07 13.71
N PRO A 108 10.50 4.91 14.32
CA PRO A 108 9.93 4.66 15.64
C PRO A 108 10.29 5.81 16.53
N SER A 109 9.27 6.45 17.03
CA SER A 109 9.46 7.52 17.96
C SER A 109 9.94 6.92 19.24
N ASP A 110 10.84 7.58 19.84
CA ASP A 110 11.22 7.14 21.15
C ASP A 110 10.10 7.37 22.10
N GLU A 111 9.14 8.04 21.63
CA GLU A 111 7.90 8.04 22.19
C GLU A 111 7.23 6.85 21.82
N PRO A 112 6.96 6.17 22.41
CA PRO A 112 6.37 4.98 21.91
C PRO A 112 4.93 5.05 21.64
N LYS A 113 4.93 5.34 21.41
CA LYS A 113 3.93 5.45 20.89
C LYS A 113 2.85 5.41 21.29
N ASP A 114 3.07 6.06 21.91
CA ASP A 114 2.09 6.22 22.09
C ASP A 114 1.67 6.88 22.37
N LYS A 115 2.05 7.40 22.89
CA LYS A 115 1.58 8.16 22.90
C LYS A 115 1.12 8.84 22.78
N PRO A 116 1.21 9.17 23.50
CA PRO A 116 0.51 9.77 23.30
C PRO A 116 0.34 10.47 22.99
N ALA A 117 0.72 10.73 23.54
CA ALA A 117 0.41 11.28 23.09
C ALA A 117 0.33 11.85 22.92
N ASP A 118 0.65 11.96 23.62
CA ASP A 118 0.57 12.54 23.28
C ASP A 118 0.65 13.01 23.13
N GLY A 119 1.18 13.25 24.20
CA GLY A 119 1.14 13.70 23.86
C GLY A 119 1.52 14.08 23.90
N LYS A 120 1.87 14.12 24.12
CA LYS A 120 2.14 14.40 23.94
C LYS A 120 2.36 14.76 23.69
N GLU A 121 2.83 14.95 24.29
CA GLU A 121 2.96 15.19 23.92
C GLU A 121 3.20 15.44 23.73
N GLU A 122 3.71 15.52 24.29
CA GLU A 122 3.76 15.71 23.97
C GLU A 122 4.02 15.86 23.82
N LYS A 123 4.63 15.96 24.38
CA LYS A 123 4.60 16.03 24.12
C LYS A 123 4.68 16.18 23.84
N ASN A 124 5.39 16.10 24.78
CA ASN A 124 5.01 16.13 24.29
C ASN A 124 4.95 16.22 24.14
N ASP A 125 5.73 16.32 24.74
CA ASP A 125 5.19 16.35 24.36
C ASP A 125 4.99 16.52 24.10
#